data_9b84231fcb47946e4050cc5e16b66a7c
#
_entry.id   9b84231fcb47946e4050cc5e16b66a7c
#
_cell.length_a   1.000
_cell.length_b   1.000
_cell.length_c   1.000
_cell.angle_alpha   90.00
_cell.angle_beta   90.00
_cell.angle_gamma   90.00
#
_symmetry.space_group_name_H-M   'P 1'
#
loop_
_entity.id
_entity.type
_entity.pdbx_description
1 polymer ?
#
loop_
_entity_poly.entity_id
_entity_poly.type
_entity_poly.pdbx_seq_one_letter_code
_entity_poly.pdbx_strand_id
1 'polypeptide(L)'
;GEGDLTVKASVTEDMTGAIADAINYAVDEMRHMVTTINSTAGKVAEATESSRGTALQLADAAGHQADQINTASERIAEVANSIEQVSRNSSESADVAQRSVVIAAEGAGVVRETIQGMDQIRDQIQETSKRIKRLGESSQEIGSIVELINDISEQTNILALNAAVQAASAGEAGRGFAVVADEVQRLAERTSGATRRIEGLVQAIQADTNEAVSSMEQTTAEVVSGARLAEDAGTALTEIERVSNALNTLIKSISVAAQQQSAAATDITQTMGVIRQITS
;
A
#
# COMPACT_ATOMS: atom_id res chain seq x y z
N GLY A 1 86.42 18.67 -62.70
CA GLY A 1 85.13 18.92 -62.23
C GLY A 1 84.27 17.76 -61.76
N GLU A 2 84.63 17.20 -60.59
CA GLU A 2 83.83 16.15 -59.93
C GLU A 2 82.79 16.71 -58.95
N GLY A 3 82.17 17.88 -59.27
CA GLY A 3 81.13 18.47 -58.41
C GLY A 3 81.71 19.16 -57.16
N ASP A 4 83.04 19.35 -57.09
CA ASP A 4 83.68 20.10 -55.98
C ASP A 4 83.44 21.58 -56.14
N LEU A 5 82.52 22.12 -55.40
CA LEU A 5 82.14 23.55 -55.39
C LEU A 5 83.12 24.36 -54.43
N THR A 6 84.10 23.77 -53.83
CA THR A 6 85.08 24.49 -52.93
C THR A 6 86.18 25.17 -53.69
N VAL A 7 86.42 24.80 -54.93
CA VAL A 7 87.49 25.33 -55.80
C VAL A 7 87.08 26.69 -56.32
N LYS A 8 88.00 27.72 -56.22
CA LYS A 8 87.85 29.03 -56.79
C LYS A 8 88.76 29.25 -57.98
N ALA A 9 88.28 29.86 -59.03
CA ALA A 9 89.14 30.29 -60.15
C ALA A 9 90.00 31.50 -59.77
N SER A 10 91.29 31.50 -60.16
CA SER A 10 92.23 32.56 -59.88
C SER A 10 91.85 33.81 -60.70
N VAL A 11 91.55 34.94 -60.06
CA VAL A 11 91.20 36.23 -60.74
C VAL A 11 92.45 36.93 -61.08
N THR A 12 92.69 37.23 -62.42
CA THR A 12 93.79 37.99 -62.94
C THR A 12 93.27 39.37 -63.39
N GLU A 13 94.22 40.44 -63.56
CA GLU A 13 93.80 41.78 -63.90
C GLU A 13 93.49 41.93 -65.41
N ASP A 14 93.32 40.91 -66.21
CA ASP A 14 93.03 40.89 -67.63
C ASP A 14 91.59 40.44 -67.94
N MET A 15 91.22 40.39 -69.17
CA MET A 15 89.91 40.02 -69.65
C MET A 15 89.48 38.61 -69.13
N THR A 16 90.42 37.75 -68.74
CA THR A 16 90.15 36.43 -68.12
C THR A 16 89.73 36.53 -66.67
N GLY A 17 90.08 37.63 -65.91
CA GLY A 17 89.66 37.86 -64.54
C GLY A 17 88.16 38.06 -64.41
N ALA A 18 87.53 38.76 -65.37
CA ALA A 18 86.06 38.94 -65.36
C ALA A 18 85.29 37.63 -65.53
N ILE A 19 85.87 36.70 -66.31
CA ILE A 19 85.29 35.36 -66.48
C ILE A 19 85.49 34.53 -65.16
N ALA A 20 86.65 34.62 -64.49
CA ALA A 20 86.92 33.96 -63.26
C ALA A 20 85.96 34.46 -62.13
N ASP A 21 85.71 35.76 -62.03
CA ASP A 21 84.73 36.34 -61.08
C ASP A 21 83.32 35.85 -61.39
N ALA A 22 82.88 35.80 -62.64
CA ALA A 22 81.55 35.27 -62.97
C ALA A 22 81.42 33.76 -62.60
N ILE A 23 82.49 32.97 -62.83
CA ILE A 23 82.51 31.56 -62.45
C ILE A 23 82.47 31.38 -60.94
N ASN A 24 83.28 32.19 -60.21
CA ASN A 24 83.30 32.13 -58.73
C ASN A 24 81.98 32.53 -58.15
N TYR A 25 81.32 33.57 -58.69
CA TYR A 25 79.95 33.94 -58.31
C TYR A 25 78.92 32.78 -58.56
N ALA A 26 78.98 32.22 -59.76
CA ALA A 26 78.09 31.08 -60.06
C ALA A 26 78.35 29.86 -59.17
N VAL A 27 79.63 29.57 -58.82
CA VAL A 27 79.98 28.48 -57.89
C VAL A 27 79.57 28.81 -56.43
N ASP A 28 79.66 30.05 -55.96
CA ASP A 28 79.18 30.44 -54.64
C ASP A 28 77.66 30.41 -54.54
N GLU A 29 76.93 30.81 -55.62
CA GLU A 29 75.45 30.63 -55.68
C GLU A 29 75.06 29.15 -55.66
N MET A 30 75.74 28.28 -56.46
CA MET A 30 75.47 26.84 -56.45
C MET A 30 75.76 26.22 -55.06
N ARG A 31 76.85 26.69 -54.36
CA ARG A 31 77.18 26.26 -52.99
C ARG A 31 76.09 26.65 -52.02
N HIS A 32 75.61 27.90 -52.13
CA HIS A 32 74.44 28.34 -51.31
C HIS A 32 73.19 27.54 -51.55
N MET A 33 72.89 27.25 -52.82
CA MET A 33 71.74 26.44 -53.20
C MET A 33 71.83 25.01 -52.66
N VAL A 34 73.01 24.36 -52.79
CA VAL A 34 73.22 22.99 -52.30
C VAL A 34 73.14 22.97 -50.75
N THR A 35 73.71 23.98 -50.08
CA THR A 35 73.62 24.12 -48.62
C THR A 35 72.16 24.29 -48.16
N THR A 36 71.36 25.10 -48.87
CA THR A 36 69.97 25.32 -48.62
C THR A 36 69.14 24.04 -48.88
N ILE A 37 69.43 23.32 -49.95
CA ILE A 37 68.82 22.04 -50.27
C ILE A 37 69.09 21.02 -49.17
N ASN A 38 70.35 20.86 -48.73
CA ASN A 38 70.72 19.94 -47.67
C ASN A 38 70.04 20.29 -46.33
N SER A 39 69.98 21.57 -45.97
CA SER A 39 69.31 22.04 -44.76
C SER A 39 67.81 21.78 -44.85
N THR A 40 67.18 22.02 -46.01
CA THR A 40 65.77 21.75 -46.19
C THR A 40 65.48 20.25 -46.22
N ALA A 41 66.32 19.45 -46.84
CA ALA A 41 66.21 17.99 -46.83
C ALA A 41 66.28 17.41 -45.39
N GLY A 42 67.22 17.97 -44.57
CA GLY A 42 67.32 17.61 -43.15
C GLY A 42 66.04 17.95 -42.35
N LYS A 43 65.50 19.15 -42.56
CA LYS A 43 64.20 19.53 -41.92
C LYS A 43 63.01 18.67 -42.38
N VAL A 44 62.98 18.32 -43.68
CA VAL A 44 61.93 17.41 -44.18
C VAL A 44 62.07 15.99 -43.57
N ALA A 45 63.29 15.49 -43.46
CA ALA A 45 63.54 14.19 -42.82
C ALA A 45 63.10 14.20 -41.35
N GLU A 46 63.44 15.25 -40.58
CA GLU A 46 63.03 15.42 -39.20
C GLU A 46 61.48 15.54 -39.05
N ALA A 47 60.85 16.35 -39.91
CA ALA A 47 59.40 16.49 -39.93
C ALA A 47 58.69 15.16 -40.29
N THR A 48 59.32 14.37 -41.19
CA THR A 48 58.78 13.06 -41.58
C THR A 48 58.86 12.06 -40.44
N GLU A 49 59.96 12.03 -39.68
CA GLU A 49 60.11 11.13 -38.50
C GLU A 49 59.16 11.57 -37.40
N SER A 50 59.03 12.88 -37.13
CA SER A 50 58.02 13.38 -36.17
C SER A 50 56.60 12.99 -36.58
N SER A 51 56.23 13.13 -37.87
CA SER A 51 54.94 12.73 -38.39
C SER A 51 54.71 11.20 -38.26
N ARG A 52 55.75 10.39 -38.50
CA ARG A 52 55.72 8.93 -38.28
C ARG A 52 55.47 8.60 -36.81
N GLY A 53 56.16 9.26 -35.89
CA GLY A 53 55.94 9.09 -34.48
C GLY A 53 54.50 9.41 -34.05
N THR A 54 53.96 10.54 -34.54
CA THR A 54 52.57 10.93 -34.28
C THR A 54 51.58 9.95 -34.88
N ALA A 55 51.81 9.41 -36.07
CA ALA A 55 50.95 8.41 -36.69
C ALA A 55 50.89 7.10 -35.88
N LEU A 56 52.05 6.65 -35.31
CA LEU A 56 52.08 5.47 -34.43
C LEU A 56 51.33 5.69 -33.13
N GLN A 57 51.48 6.86 -32.51
CA GLN A 57 50.74 7.22 -31.31
C GLN A 57 49.22 7.28 -31.59
N LEU A 58 48.83 7.82 -32.74
CA LEU A 58 47.43 7.89 -33.16
C LEU A 58 46.85 6.49 -33.37
N ALA A 59 47.61 5.59 -34.03
CA ALA A 59 47.19 4.20 -34.21
C ALA A 59 47.00 3.44 -32.89
N ASP A 60 47.90 3.64 -31.91
CA ASP A 60 47.76 3.04 -30.58
C ASP A 60 46.55 3.62 -29.84
N ALA A 61 46.35 4.94 -29.86
CA ALA A 61 45.17 5.59 -29.27
C ALA A 61 43.87 5.11 -29.91
N ALA A 62 43.85 4.91 -31.24
CA ALA A 62 42.67 4.35 -31.95
C ALA A 62 42.38 2.92 -31.49
N GLY A 63 43.41 2.08 -31.29
CA GLY A 63 43.25 0.75 -30.71
C GLY A 63 42.62 0.77 -29.32
N HIS A 64 43.14 1.60 -28.42
CA HIS A 64 42.56 1.78 -27.10
C HIS A 64 41.10 2.30 -27.14
N GLN A 65 40.82 3.22 -28.07
CA GLN A 65 39.46 3.75 -28.24
C GLN A 65 38.50 2.69 -28.74
N ALA A 66 38.93 1.79 -29.64
CA ALA A 66 38.12 0.68 -30.12
C ALA A 66 37.73 -0.29 -28.97
N ASP A 67 38.66 -0.59 -28.06
CA ASP A 67 38.40 -1.41 -26.87
C ASP A 67 37.41 -0.75 -25.92
N GLN A 68 37.57 0.56 -25.70
CA GLN A 68 36.61 1.33 -24.88
C GLN A 68 35.21 1.34 -25.49
N ILE A 69 35.08 1.47 -26.81
CA ILE A 69 33.81 1.42 -27.53
C ILE A 69 33.15 0.07 -27.39
N ASN A 70 33.92 -1.03 -27.49
CA ASN A 70 33.37 -2.38 -27.28
C ASN A 70 32.83 -2.54 -25.85
N THR A 71 33.62 -2.15 -24.85
CA THR A 71 33.19 -2.17 -23.44
C THR A 71 31.95 -1.33 -23.19
N ALA A 72 31.90 -0.11 -23.76
CA ALA A 72 30.72 0.76 -23.65
C ALA A 72 29.48 0.13 -24.30
N SER A 73 29.65 -0.50 -25.47
CA SER A 73 28.55 -1.19 -26.18
C SER A 73 27.98 -2.35 -25.36
N GLU A 74 28.83 -3.17 -24.72
CA GLU A 74 28.40 -4.22 -23.81
C GLU A 74 27.60 -3.67 -22.64
N ARG A 75 28.09 -2.60 -22.01
CA ARG A 75 27.38 -1.93 -20.91
C ARG A 75 26.03 -1.37 -21.32
N ILE A 76 25.94 -0.81 -22.52
CA ILE A 76 24.67 -0.29 -23.05
C ILE A 76 23.68 -1.44 -23.27
N ALA A 77 24.12 -2.60 -23.74
CA ALA A 77 23.27 -3.78 -23.89
C ALA A 77 22.76 -4.27 -22.52
N GLU A 78 23.59 -4.29 -21.47
CA GLU A 78 23.16 -4.58 -20.10
C GLU A 78 22.11 -3.58 -19.60
N VAL A 79 22.32 -2.28 -19.86
CA VAL A 79 21.36 -1.24 -19.50
C VAL A 79 20.03 -1.44 -20.26
N ALA A 80 20.06 -1.75 -21.55
CA ALA A 80 18.86 -2.02 -22.34
C ALA A 80 18.06 -3.20 -21.78
N ASN A 81 18.72 -4.30 -21.39
CA ASN A 81 18.08 -5.44 -20.75
C ASN A 81 17.45 -5.06 -19.39
N SER A 82 18.14 -4.24 -18.60
CA SER A 82 17.62 -3.74 -17.32
C SER A 82 16.38 -2.87 -17.50
N ILE A 83 16.37 -2.01 -18.53
CA ILE A 83 15.21 -1.17 -18.86
C ILE A 83 14.01 -2.03 -19.28
N GLU A 84 14.22 -3.09 -20.04
CA GLU A 84 13.15 -4.01 -20.43
C GLU A 84 12.57 -4.72 -19.18
N GLN A 85 13.42 -5.11 -18.23
CA GLN A 85 12.97 -5.68 -16.96
C GLN A 85 12.17 -4.66 -16.13
N VAL A 86 12.62 -3.39 -16.04
CA VAL A 86 11.87 -2.31 -15.38
C VAL A 86 10.51 -2.13 -16.04
N SER A 87 10.44 -2.16 -17.38
CA SER A 87 9.18 -2.04 -18.13
C SER A 87 8.21 -3.19 -17.78
N ARG A 88 8.69 -4.43 -17.75
CA ARG A 88 7.89 -5.61 -17.35
C ARG A 88 7.38 -5.50 -15.91
N ASN A 89 8.28 -5.20 -14.98
CA ASN A 89 7.94 -5.05 -13.56
C ASN A 89 6.93 -3.91 -13.35
N SER A 90 7.05 -2.83 -14.12
CA SER A 90 6.09 -1.72 -14.08
C SER A 90 4.70 -2.14 -14.55
N SER A 91 4.62 -2.93 -15.65
CA SER A 91 3.34 -3.45 -16.15
C SER A 91 2.67 -4.37 -15.11
N GLU A 92 3.43 -5.28 -14.50
CA GLU A 92 2.92 -6.17 -13.45
C GLU A 92 2.48 -5.39 -12.19
N SER A 93 3.26 -4.39 -11.79
CA SER A 93 2.93 -3.52 -10.65
C SER A 93 1.65 -2.71 -10.92
N ALA A 94 1.41 -2.27 -12.16
CA ALA A 94 0.18 -1.58 -12.54
C ALA A 94 -1.05 -2.50 -12.41
N ASP A 95 -0.92 -3.77 -12.82
CA ASP A 95 -1.99 -4.76 -12.66
C ASP A 95 -2.30 -5.01 -11.18
N VAL A 96 -1.27 -5.18 -10.35
CA VAL A 96 -1.42 -5.35 -8.90
C VAL A 96 -2.10 -4.12 -8.27
N ALA A 97 -1.68 -2.91 -8.64
CA ALA A 97 -2.29 -1.68 -8.14
C ALA A 97 -3.77 -1.58 -8.55
N GLN A 98 -4.09 -1.91 -9.80
CA GLN A 98 -5.47 -1.91 -10.30
C GLN A 98 -6.34 -2.94 -9.58
N ARG A 99 -5.84 -4.15 -9.35
CA ARG A 99 -6.54 -5.19 -8.58
C ARG A 99 -6.75 -4.76 -7.13
N SER A 100 -5.78 -4.08 -6.52
CA SER A 100 -5.92 -3.54 -5.16
C SER A 100 -7.05 -2.53 -5.06
N VAL A 101 -7.24 -1.67 -6.07
CA VAL A 101 -8.39 -0.74 -6.15
C VAL A 101 -9.71 -1.50 -6.14
N VAL A 102 -9.83 -2.56 -6.96
CA VAL A 102 -11.05 -3.36 -7.03
C VAL A 102 -11.35 -4.04 -5.68
N ILE A 103 -10.34 -4.71 -5.10
CA ILE A 103 -10.48 -5.39 -3.81
C ILE A 103 -10.87 -4.41 -2.69
N ALA A 104 -10.24 -3.23 -2.66
CA ALA A 104 -10.56 -2.21 -1.68
C ALA A 104 -12.00 -1.68 -1.83
N ALA A 105 -12.45 -1.45 -3.06
CA ALA A 105 -13.81 -1.00 -3.36
C ALA A 105 -14.87 -2.07 -2.99
N GLU A 106 -14.61 -3.33 -3.31
CA GLU A 106 -15.46 -4.47 -2.91
C GLU A 106 -15.52 -4.60 -1.38
N GLY A 107 -14.36 -4.56 -0.72
CA GLY A 107 -14.27 -4.59 0.74
C GLY A 107 -15.03 -3.44 1.41
N ALA A 108 -14.93 -2.22 0.87
CA ALA A 108 -15.71 -1.07 1.35
C ALA A 108 -17.22 -1.27 1.14
N GLY A 109 -17.63 -2.01 0.11
CA GLY A 109 -19.01 -2.45 -0.08
C GLY A 109 -19.50 -3.36 1.06
N VAL A 110 -18.74 -4.41 1.36
CA VAL A 110 -19.05 -5.36 2.45
C VAL A 110 -19.10 -4.66 3.80
N VAL A 111 -18.20 -3.71 4.05
CA VAL A 111 -18.19 -2.91 5.29
C VAL A 111 -19.48 -2.08 5.41
N ARG A 112 -19.94 -1.44 4.34
CA ARG A 112 -21.21 -0.68 4.34
C ARG A 112 -22.41 -1.59 4.65
N GLU A 113 -22.47 -2.77 4.07
CA GLU A 113 -23.51 -3.76 4.38
C GLU A 113 -23.45 -4.21 5.85
N THR A 114 -22.24 -4.37 6.39
CA THR A 114 -22.05 -4.70 7.80
C THR A 114 -22.57 -3.59 8.72
N ILE A 115 -22.28 -2.32 8.44
CA ILE A 115 -22.79 -1.17 9.19
C ILE A 115 -24.32 -1.15 9.15
N GLN A 116 -24.92 -1.36 7.97
CA GLN A 116 -26.36 -1.43 7.82
C GLN A 116 -26.97 -2.60 8.63
N GLY A 117 -26.30 -3.76 8.65
CA GLY A 117 -26.69 -4.90 9.47
C GLY A 117 -26.62 -4.58 10.97
N MET A 118 -25.58 -3.87 11.43
CA MET A 118 -25.46 -3.43 12.82
C MET A 118 -26.58 -2.46 13.22
N ASP A 119 -26.98 -1.54 12.34
CA ASP A 119 -28.13 -0.65 12.58
C ASP A 119 -29.44 -1.44 12.72
N GLN A 120 -29.67 -2.42 11.88
CA GLN A 120 -30.84 -3.30 11.99
C GLN A 120 -30.86 -4.08 13.31
N ILE A 121 -29.68 -4.63 13.72
CA ILE A 121 -29.54 -5.33 15.01
C ILE A 121 -29.86 -4.38 16.17
N ARG A 122 -29.34 -3.15 16.14
CA ARG A 122 -29.60 -2.13 17.15
C ARG A 122 -31.11 -1.84 17.28
N ASP A 123 -31.80 -1.65 16.16
CA ASP A 123 -33.24 -1.39 16.14
C ASP A 123 -34.02 -2.59 16.71
N GLN A 124 -33.60 -3.82 16.40
CA GLN A 124 -34.24 -5.03 16.91
C GLN A 124 -34.02 -5.23 18.42
N ILE A 125 -32.82 -4.87 18.92
CA ILE A 125 -32.52 -4.87 20.36
C ILE A 125 -33.42 -3.85 21.08
N GLN A 126 -33.60 -2.64 20.55
CA GLN A 126 -34.47 -1.62 21.13
C GLN A 126 -35.93 -2.09 21.19
N GLU A 127 -36.44 -2.71 20.15
CA GLU A 127 -37.79 -3.23 20.13
C GLU A 127 -37.97 -4.38 21.15
N THR A 128 -36.99 -5.27 21.21
CA THR A 128 -36.96 -6.37 22.18
C THR A 128 -36.92 -5.84 23.62
N SER A 129 -36.08 -4.84 23.89
CA SER A 129 -35.98 -4.18 25.19
C SER A 129 -37.31 -3.58 25.63
N LYS A 130 -38.06 -2.93 24.71
CA LYS A 130 -39.40 -2.42 25.00
C LYS A 130 -40.39 -3.53 25.35
N ARG A 131 -40.30 -4.68 24.73
CA ARG A 131 -41.16 -5.83 25.01
C ARG A 131 -40.85 -6.46 26.38
N ILE A 132 -39.57 -6.61 26.70
CA ILE A 132 -39.10 -7.11 27.99
C ILE A 132 -39.52 -6.15 29.10
N LYS A 133 -39.42 -4.83 28.92
CA LYS A 133 -39.88 -3.84 29.90
C LYS A 133 -41.39 -3.96 30.17
N ARG A 134 -42.20 -4.12 29.12
CA ARG A 134 -43.62 -4.38 29.27
C ARG A 134 -43.93 -5.70 30.00
N LEU A 135 -43.12 -6.74 29.79
CA LEU A 135 -43.24 -8.00 30.53
C LEU A 135 -42.93 -7.77 32.02
N GLY A 136 -41.92 -6.97 32.36
CA GLY A 136 -41.62 -6.58 33.74
C GLY A 136 -42.79 -5.84 34.39
N GLU A 137 -43.39 -4.85 33.71
CA GLU A 137 -44.54 -4.10 34.18
C GLU A 137 -45.75 -5.04 34.42
N SER A 138 -46.04 -5.94 33.48
CA SER A 138 -47.12 -6.93 33.62
C SER A 138 -46.88 -7.92 34.77
N SER A 139 -45.61 -8.34 34.96
CA SER A 139 -45.22 -9.20 36.11
C SER A 139 -45.42 -8.49 37.44
N GLN A 140 -45.19 -7.20 37.51
CA GLN A 140 -45.43 -6.38 38.68
C GLN A 140 -46.91 -6.28 39.02
N GLU A 141 -47.78 -6.11 38.01
CA GLU A 141 -49.24 -6.13 38.14
C GLU A 141 -49.74 -7.51 38.59
N ILE A 142 -49.22 -8.60 38.01
CA ILE A 142 -49.52 -9.95 38.45
C ILE A 142 -49.15 -10.15 39.92
N GLY A 143 -47.95 -9.64 40.34
CA GLY A 143 -47.52 -9.68 41.74
C GLY A 143 -48.53 -9.04 42.68
N SER A 144 -49.01 -7.85 42.37
CA SER A 144 -50.04 -7.15 43.16
C SER A 144 -51.39 -7.91 43.23
N ILE A 145 -51.76 -8.56 42.14
CA ILE A 145 -52.98 -9.42 42.11
C ILE A 145 -52.77 -10.65 43.03
N VAL A 146 -51.60 -11.27 42.97
CA VAL A 146 -51.28 -12.45 43.81
C VAL A 146 -51.30 -12.09 45.27
N GLU A 147 -50.76 -10.93 45.65
CA GLU A 147 -50.82 -10.40 47.03
C GLU A 147 -52.26 -10.21 47.50
N LEU A 148 -53.08 -9.57 46.65
CA LEU A 148 -54.53 -9.42 46.97
C LEU A 148 -55.23 -10.77 47.15
N ILE A 149 -54.93 -11.78 46.31
CA ILE A 149 -55.54 -13.11 46.47
C ILE A 149 -55.06 -13.77 47.77
N ASN A 150 -53.81 -13.58 48.17
CA ASN A 150 -53.31 -14.09 49.44
C ASN A 150 -54.04 -13.42 50.61
N ASP A 151 -54.28 -12.12 50.59
CA ASP A 151 -55.03 -11.39 51.61
C ASP A 151 -56.46 -11.89 51.72
N ILE A 152 -57.15 -12.09 50.56
CA ILE A 152 -58.49 -12.66 50.49
C ILE A 152 -58.50 -14.07 51.10
N SER A 153 -57.49 -14.88 50.83
CA SER A 153 -57.38 -16.23 51.40
C SER A 153 -57.21 -16.20 52.90
N GLU A 154 -56.40 -15.29 53.43
CA GLU A 154 -56.21 -15.11 54.87
C GLU A 154 -57.48 -14.64 55.53
N GLN A 155 -58.19 -13.64 54.98
CA GLN A 155 -59.51 -13.22 55.43
C GLN A 155 -60.52 -14.37 55.42
N THR A 156 -60.55 -15.18 54.35
CA THR A 156 -61.44 -16.33 54.21
C THR A 156 -61.16 -17.41 55.30
N ASN A 157 -59.88 -17.63 55.58
CA ASN A 157 -59.43 -18.51 56.66
C ASN A 157 -59.93 -18.05 58.02
N ILE A 158 -59.85 -16.75 58.32
CA ILE A 158 -60.34 -16.16 59.59
C ILE A 158 -61.88 -16.26 59.65
N LEU A 159 -62.57 -15.98 58.53
CA LEU A 159 -64.04 -16.12 58.48
C LEU A 159 -64.47 -17.58 58.69
N ALA A 160 -63.79 -18.54 58.10
CA ALA A 160 -64.07 -19.94 58.26
C ALA A 160 -63.85 -20.39 59.72
N LEU A 161 -62.75 -19.93 60.35
CA LEU A 161 -62.48 -20.19 61.77
C LEU A 161 -63.59 -19.64 62.69
N ASN A 162 -64.04 -18.42 62.45
CA ASN A 162 -65.13 -17.83 63.18
C ASN A 162 -66.45 -18.59 63.01
N ALA A 163 -66.73 -19.05 61.79
CA ALA A 163 -67.91 -19.89 61.50
C ALA A 163 -67.82 -21.25 62.23
N ALA A 164 -66.67 -21.89 62.26
CA ALA A 164 -66.44 -23.11 62.96
C ALA A 164 -66.67 -22.96 64.49
N VAL A 165 -66.19 -21.85 65.11
CA VAL A 165 -66.44 -21.54 66.51
C VAL A 165 -67.91 -21.31 66.78
N GLN A 166 -68.66 -20.62 65.94
CA GLN A 166 -70.13 -20.46 66.14
C GLN A 166 -70.91 -21.74 65.92
N ALA A 167 -70.49 -22.56 64.97
CA ALA A 167 -71.08 -23.89 64.80
C ALA A 167 -70.87 -24.84 66.03
N ALA A 168 -69.67 -24.80 66.61
CA ALA A 168 -69.35 -25.53 67.83
C ALA A 168 -70.21 -25.03 69.02
N SER A 169 -70.47 -23.74 69.12
CA SER A 169 -71.30 -23.11 70.15
C SER A 169 -72.77 -23.50 70.06
N ALA A 170 -73.30 -23.84 68.80
CA ALA A 170 -74.63 -24.29 68.56
C ALA A 170 -74.90 -25.81 68.86
N GLY A 171 -73.88 -26.55 69.28
CA GLY A 171 -73.95 -27.95 69.68
C GLY A 171 -74.41 -28.87 68.52
N GLU A 172 -75.30 -29.80 68.79
CA GLU A 172 -75.83 -30.76 67.75
C GLU A 172 -76.47 -30.07 66.52
N ALA A 173 -77.10 -28.88 66.67
CA ALA A 173 -77.72 -28.15 65.57
C ALA A 173 -76.66 -27.50 64.64
N GLY A 174 -75.47 -27.27 65.09
CA GLY A 174 -74.40 -26.66 64.33
C GLY A 174 -73.50 -27.67 63.58
N ARG A 175 -73.60 -28.93 63.75
CA ARG A 175 -72.71 -29.98 63.26
C ARG A 175 -72.48 -29.99 61.70
N GLY A 176 -73.53 -29.73 60.94
CA GLY A 176 -73.39 -29.59 59.49
C GLY A 176 -72.60 -28.32 59.05
N PHE A 177 -72.83 -27.21 59.75
CA PHE A 177 -72.06 -25.97 59.50
C PHE A 177 -70.59 -26.08 59.88
N ALA A 178 -70.26 -26.82 60.97
CA ALA A 178 -68.85 -27.03 61.34
C ALA A 178 -68.06 -27.76 60.22
N VAL A 179 -68.63 -28.80 59.58
CA VAL A 179 -68.00 -29.51 58.47
C VAL A 179 -67.73 -28.58 57.26
N VAL A 180 -68.70 -27.70 56.94
CA VAL A 180 -68.54 -26.75 55.87
C VAL A 180 -67.44 -25.71 56.21
N ALA A 181 -67.43 -25.22 57.45
CA ALA A 181 -66.41 -24.27 57.89
C ALA A 181 -64.98 -24.85 57.82
N ASP A 182 -64.79 -26.11 58.28
CA ASP A 182 -63.53 -26.82 58.16
C ASP A 182 -63.09 -26.97 56.69
N GLU A 183 -64.00 -27.28 55.76
CA GLU A 183 -63.65 -27.41 54.33
C GLU A 183 -63.27 -26.06 53.70
N VAL A 184 -63.99 -24.97 54.11
CA VAL A 184 -63.65 -23.61 53.63
C VAL A 184 -62.28 -23.17 54.20
N GLN A 185 -61.99 -23.49 55.46
CA GLN A 185 -60.67 -23.23 56.07
C GLN A 185 -59.57 -23.95 55.31
N ARG A 186 -59.73 -25.25 55.05
CA ARG A 186 -58.80 -26.06 54.30
C ARG A 186 -58.59 -25.55 52.85
N LEU A 187 -59.65 -25.04 52.18
CA LEU A 187 -59.56 -24.43 50.90
C LEU A 187 -58.78 -23.11 50.93
N ALA A 188 -58.99 -22.26 51.94
CA ALA A 188 -58.24 -21.02 52.15
C ALA A 188 -56.73 -21.29 52.35
N GLU A 189 -56.37 -22.26 53.21
CA GLU A 189 -55.00 -22.68 53.40
C GLU A 189 -54.32 -23.17 52.12
N ARG A 190 -55.03 -24.01 51.34
CA ARG A 190 -54.54 -24.46 50.02
C ARG A 190 -54.37 -23.32 49.04
N THR A 191 -55.28 -22.35 49.03
CA THR A 191 -55.18 -21.16 48.18
C THR A 191 -53.99 -20.30 48.54
N SER A 192 -53.79 -20.02 49.84
CA SER A 192 -52.61 -19.29 50.32
C SER A 192 -51.28 -20.00 49.99
N GLY A 193 -51.26 -21.35 50.10
CA GLY A 193 -50.09 -22.11 49.64
C GLY A 193 -49.81 -22.04 48.13
N ALA A 194 -50.86 -21.96 47.33
CA ALA A 194 -50.74 -21.80 45.88
C ALA A 194 -50.26 -20.37 45.49
N THR A 195 -50.83 -19.35 46.13
CA THR A 195 -50.44 -17.93 45.88
C THR A 195 -49.01 -17.66 46.23
N ARG A 196 -48.48 -18.20 47.37
CA ARG A 196 -47.04 -18.08 47.71
C ARG A 196 -46.14 -18.74 46.67
N ARG A 197 -46.53 -19.81 46.06
CA ARG A 197 -45.80 -20.43 44.96
C ARG A 197 -45.78 -19.55 43.71
N ILE A 198 -46.93 -18.93 43.38
CA ILE A 198 -47.04 -18.00 42.25
C ILE A 198 -46.23 -16.76 42.49
N GLU A 199 -46.21 -16.21 43.71
CA GLU A 199 -45.40 -15.07 44.11
C GLU A 199 -43.90 -15.36 43.89
N GLY A 200 -43.40 -16.52 44.28
CA GLY A 200 -42.04 -16.92 44.02
C GLY A 200 -41.71 -16.99 42.53
N LEU A 201 -42.65 -17.47 41.70
CA LEU A 201 -42.48 -17.48 40.23
C LEU A 201 -42.47 -16.05 39.62
N VAL A 202 -43.33 -15.18 40.13
CA VAL A 202 -43.38 -13.78 39.68
C VAL A 202 -42.12 -13.04 40.04
N GLN A 203 -41.60 -13.24 41.23
CA GLN A 203 -40.29 -12.65 41.64
C GLN A 203 -39.13 -13.17 40.78
N ALA A 204 -39.11 -14.45 40.42
CA ALA A 204 -38.12 -14.99 39.48
C ALA A 204 -38.25 -14.35 38.10
N ILE A 205 -39.45 -14.19 37.54
CA ILE A 205 -39.71 -13.54 36.27
C ILE A 205 -39.23 -12.06 36.31
N GLN A 206 -39.47 -11.35 37.40
CA GLN A 206 -38.99 -9.98 37.57
C GLN A 206 -37.45 -9.90 37.58
N ALA A 207 -36.78 -10.81 38.29
CA ALA A 207 -35.34 -10.91 38.31
C ALA A 207 -34.77 -11.16 36.91
N ASP A 208 -35.30 -12.17 36.20
CA ASP A 208 -34.89 -12.55 34.83
C ASP A 208 -35.11 -11.37 33.83
N THR A 209 -36.22 -10.66 34.01
CA THR A 209 -36.54 -9.49 33.13
C THR A 209 -35.54 -8.35 33.35
N ASN A 210 -35.16 -8.07 34.59
CA ASN A 210 -34.16 -7.04 34.90
C ASN A 210 -32.76 -7.42 34.35
N GLU A 211 -32.39 -8.71 34.51
CA GLU A 211 -31.13 -9.21 33.93
C GLU A 211 -31.14 -9.13 32.39
N ALA A 212 -32.27 -9.47 31.76
CA ALA A 212 -32.40 -9.37 30.30
C ALA A 212 -32.32 -7.91 29.83
N VAL A 213 -32.87 -6.93 30.54
CA VAL A 213 -32.71 -5.50 30.21
C VAL A 213 -31.25 -5.07 30.28
N SER A 214 -30.54 -5.44 31.36
CA SER A 214 -29.11 -5.12 31.52
C SER A 214 -28.26 -5.75 30.40
N SER A 215 -28.52 -7.01 30.03
CA SER A 215 -27.87 -7.68 28.92
C SER A 215 -28.12 -6.98 27.58
N MET A 216 -29.35 -6.50 27.35
CA MET A 216 -29.70 -5.73 26.14
C MET A 216 -28.94 -4.39 26.04
N GLU A 217 -28.76 -3.70 27.18
CA GLU A 217 -27.98 -2.44 27.25
C GLU A 217 -26.50 -2.72 26.87
N GLN A 218 -25.92 -3.78 27.43
CA GLN A 218 -24.57 -4.20 27.10
C GLN A 218 -24.44 -4.55 25.61
N THR A 219 -25.36 -5.37 25.08
CA THR A 219 -25.36 -5.77 23.68
C THR A 219 -25.50 -4.55 22.75
N THR A 220 -26.31 -3.53 23.16
CA THR A 220 -26.42 -2.28 22.41
C THR A 220 -25.09 -1.55 22.33
N ALA A 221 -24.36 -1.47 23.45
CA ALA A 221 -23.03 -0.83 23.48
C ALA A 221 -22.02 -1.57 22.58
N GLU A 222 -22.07 -2.92 22.58
CA GLU A 222 -21.22 -3.76 21.74
C GLU A 222 -21.53 -3.56 20.24
N VAL A 223 -22.81 -3.48 19.85
CA VAL A 223 -23.24 -3.22 18.48
C VAL A 223 -22.77 -1.83 18.01
N VAL A 224 -22.93 -0.79 18.83
CA VAL A 224 -22.44 0.56 18.52
C VAL A 224 -20.92 0.57 18.35
N SER A 225 -20.19 -0.13 19.21
CA SER A 225 -18.73 -0.26 19.10
C SER A 225 -18.35 -1.02 17.81
N GLY A 226 -19.07 -2.08 17.47
CA GLY A 226 -18.86 -2.85 16.25
C GLY A 226 -19.11 -2.01 14.98
N ALA A 227 -20.16 -1.22 14.96
CA ALA A 227 -20.46 -0.30 13.86
C ALA A 227 -19.33 0.72 13.65
N ARG A 228 -18.80 1.30 14.74
CA ARG A 228 -17.67 2.23 14.68
C ARG A 228 -16.39 1.56 14.15
N LEU A 229 -16.07 0.34 14.61
CA LEU A 229 -14.92 -0.41 14.09
C LEU A 229 -15.07 -0.73 12.59
N ALA A 230 -16.28 -1.02 12.15
CA ALA A 230 -16.58 -1.21 10.73
C ALA A 230 -16.39 0.10 9.94
N GLU A 231 -16.81 1.26 10.47
CA GLU A 231 -16.60 2.57 9.84
C GLU A 231 -15.10 2.91 9.71
N ASP A 232 -14.31 2.65 10.76
CA ASP A 232 -12.85 2.82 10.74
C ASP A 232 -12.21 1.91 9.66
N ALA A 233 -12.67 0.67 9.54
CA ALA A 233 -12.22 -0.26 8.50
C ALA A 233 -12.60 0.25 7.08
N GLY A 234 -13.80 0.79 6.91
CA GLY A 234 -14.24 1.41 5.65
C GLY A 234 -13.37 2.60 5.23
N THR A 235 -12.99 3.42 6.21
CA THR A 235 -12.06 4.54 6.00
C THR A 235 -10.68 4.04 5.56
N ALA A 236 -10.16 3.01 6.20
CA ALA A 236 -8.88 2.41 5.82
C ALA A 236 -8.90 1.83 4.40
N LEU A 237 -10.00 1.18 3.98
CA LEU A 237 -10.17 0.67 2.63
C LEU A 237 -10.22 1.80 1.58
N THR A 238 -10.87 2.92 1.89
CA THR A 238 -10.89 4.11 1.03
C THR A 238 -9.48 4.70 0.87
N GLU A 239 -8.68 4.70 1.93
CA GLU A 239 -7.29 5.15 1.86
C GLU A 239 -6.42 4.20 1.03
N ILE A 240 -6.63 2.87 1.13
CA ILE A 240 -5.96 1.87 0.27
C ILE A 240 -6.31 2.11 -1.21
N GLU A 241 -7.58 2.38 -1.53
CA GLU A 241 -8.01 2.73 -2.89
C GLU A 241 -7.29 3.98 -3.40
N ARG A 242 -7.24 5.04 -2.60
CA ARG A 242 -6.55 6.30 -2.93
C ARG A 242 -5.05 6.08 -3.20
N VAL A 243 -4.37 5.35 -2.32
CA VAL A 243 -2.94 5.04 -2.45
C VAL A 243 -2.67 4.18 -3.69
N SER A 244 -3.52 3.18 -3.96
CA SER A 244 -3.39 2.30 -5.13
C SER A 244 -3.58 3.08 -6.44
N ASN A 245 -4.50 4.05 -6.51
CA ASN A 245 -4.65 4.94 -7.65
C ASN A 245 -3.44 5.85 -7.86
N ALA A 246 -2.85 6.38 -6.77
CA ALA A 246 -1.61 7.15 -6.83
C ALA A 246 -0.43 6.29 -7.32
N LEU A 247 -0.31 5.06 -6.85
CA LEU A 247 0.68 4.08 -7.32
C LEU A 247 0.53 3.82 -8.82
N ASN A 248 -0.68 3.62 -9.32
CA ASN A 248 -0.93 3.41 -10.74
C ASN A 248 -0.43 4.60 -11.59
N THR A 249 -0.61 5.82 -11.10
CA THR A 249 -0.10 7.03 -11.76
C THR A 249 1.43 7.08 -11.79
N LEU A 250 2.09 6.75 -10.67
CA LEU A 250 3.55 6.69 -10.57
C LEU A 250 4.14 5.61 -11.49
N ILE A 251 3.51 4.43 -11.54
CA ILE A 251 3.94 3.32 -12.39
C ILE A 251 3.84 3.69 -13.88
N LYS A 252 2.78 4.41 -14.29
CA LYS A 252 2.68 4.95 -15.65
C LYS A 252 3.84 5.88 -15.97
N SER A 253 4.23 6.75 -15.06
CA SER A 253 5.38 7.64 -15.23
C SER A 253 6.69 6.86 -15.35
N ILE A 254 6.89 5.80 -14.55
CA ILE A 254 8.05 4.90 -14.66
C ILE A 254 8.08 4.21 -16.02
N SER A 255 6.94 3.74 -16.53
CA SER A 255 6.84 3.10 -17.84
C SER A 255 7.24 4.07 -18.96
N VAL A 256 6.77 5.32 -18.91
CA VAL A 256 7.18 6.36 -19.88
C VAL A 256 8.68 6.63 -19.79
N ALA A 257 9.24 6.76 -18.58
CA ALA A 257 10.67 6.97 -18.39
C ALA A 257 11.50 5.79 -18.93
N ALA A 258 11.06 4.55 -18.70
CA ALA A 258 11.70 3.36 -19.25
C ALA A 258 11.70 3.35 -20.77
N GLN A 259 10.60 3.74 -21.43
CA GLN A 259 10.54 3.87 -22.88
C GLN A 259 11.52 4.92 -23.42
N GLN A 260 11.62 6.08 -22.75
CA GLN A 260 12.57 7.12 -23.13
C GLN A 260 14.03 6.65 -22.95
N GLN A 261 14.33 5.93 -21.86
CA GLN A 261 15.65 5.35 -21.64
C GLN A 261 16.00 4.28 -22.68
N SER A 262 15.03 3.45 -23.11
CA SER A 262 15.22 2.48 -24.17
C SER A 262 15.57 3.15 -25.51
N ALA A 263 14.88 4.22 -25.87
CA ALA A 263 15.22 5.01 -27.06
C ALA A 263 16.62 5.60 -26.95
N ALA A 264 16.98 6.19 -25.81
CA ALA A 264 18.32 6.75 -25.58
C ALA A 264 19.42 5.66 -25.67
N ALA A 265 19.21 4.48 -25.12
CA ALA A 265 20.16 3.36 -25.24
C ALA A 265 20.35 2.92 -26.69
N THR A 266 19.30 2.94 -27.50
CA THR A 266 19.36 2.66 -28.94
C THR A 266 20.19 3.71 -29.68
N ASP A 267 19.97 5.01 -29.40
CA ASP A 267 20.71 6.11 -29.99
C ASP A 267 22.20 6.06 -29.63
N ILE A 268 22.52 5.73 -28.37
CA ILE A 268 23.91 5.56 -27.93
C ILE A 268 24.56 4.38 -28.67
N THR A 269 23.84 3.25 -28.83
CA THR A 269 24.35 2.09 -29.56
C THR A 269 24.68 2.45 -31.00
N GLN A 270 23.82 3.21 -31.67
CA GLN A 270 24.06 3.71 -33.03
C GLN A 270 25.28 4.64 -33.08
N THR A 271 25.40 5.55 -32.11
CA THR A 271 26.54 6.46 -32.01
C THR A 271 27.85 5.70 -31.81
N MET A 272 27.88 4.69 -30.96
CA MET A 272 29.05 3.82 -30.76
C MET A 272 29.44 3.08 -32.04
N GLY A 273 28.44 2.65 -32.83
CA GLY A 273 28.69 2.06 -34.16
C GLY A 273 29.38 3.03 -35.14
N VAL A 274 28.96 4.29 -35.17
CA VAL A 274 29.59 5.33 -35.99
C VAL A 274 31.02 5.62 -35.53
N ILE A 275 31.25 5.79 -34.23
CA ILE A 275 32.58 6.03 -33.66
C ILE A 275 33.53 4.85 -34.00
N ARG A 276 33.06 3.61 -33.89
CA ARG A 276 33.83 2.41 -34.26
C ARG A 276 34.26 2.43 -35.72
N GLN A 277 33.38 2.91 -36.62
CA GLN A 277 33.73 3.03 -38.04
C GLN A 277 34.76 4.12 -38.33
N ILE A 278 34.82 5.18 -37.52
CA ILE A 278 35.80 6.27 -37.65
C ILE A 278 37.17 5.84 -37.10
N THR A 279 37.20 4.95 -36.12
CA THR A 279 38.45 4.51 -35.44
C THR A 279 39.02 3.22 -36.04
N SER A 280 38.34 2.56 -36.96
CA SER A 280 38.81 1.40 -37.74
C SER A 280 39.49 1.84 -39.02
#